data_fc531ffed1facfea47618c9d2ef72a49
#
_entry.id   fc531ffed1facfea47618c9d2ef72a49
#
_cell.length_a   1.000
_cell.length_b   1.000
_cell.length_c   1.000
_cell.angle_alpha   90.00
_cell.angle_beta   90.00
_cell.angle_gamma   90.00
#
_symmetry.space_group_name_H-M   'P 1'
#
loop_
_entity.id
_entity.type
_entity.pdbx_description
1 polymer ?
#
loop_
_entity_poly.entity_id
_entity_poly.type
_entity_poly.pdbx_seq_one_letter_code
_entity_poly.pdbx_strand_id
1 'polypeptide(L)'
;MSISGTYECITKSPMGEQKSTLTITADGDSFTGTNAGPMGSVDISDGKIDGNTLTWMMKLTAPMPMTLEGKATVDGDSFAGEVKAGPFGTFPMTGKKVG
;
A
#
# COMPACT_ATOMS: atom_id res chain seq x y z
N MET A 1 14.24 10.46 -8.67
CA MET A 1 14.36 9.07 -8.20
C MET A 1 13.04 8.37 -8.33
N SER A 2 13.07 7.14 -8.76
CA SER A 2 11.86 6.35 -8.93
C SER A 2 11.43 5.72 -7.62
N ILE A 3 10.12 5.68 -7.38
CA ILE A 3 9.57 4.93 -6.25
C ILE A 3 9.41 3.44 -6.57
N SER A 4 9.73 3.03 -7.80
CA SER A 4 9.65 1.63 -8.20
C SER A 4 10.55 0.77 -7.33
N GLY A 5 10.06 -0.39 -6.93
CA GLY A 5 10.81 -1.33 -6.13
C GLY A 5 9.91 -2.17 -5.25
N THR A 6 10.55 -2.93 -4.39
CA THR A 6 9.86 -3.81 -3.44
C THR A 6 9.98 -3.23 -2.04
N TYR A 7 8.86 -3.17 -1.33
CA TYR A 7 8.80 -2.61 0.01
C TYR A 7 8.25 -3.65 0.98
N GLU A 8 8.85 -3.75 2.14
CA GLU A 8 8.25 -4.48 3.25
C GLU A 8 7.34 -3.53 4.01
N CYS A 9 6.08 -3.89 4.12
CA CYS A 9 5.07 -3.07 4.75
C CYS A 9 4.56 -3.70 6.03
N ILE A 10 4.27 -2.84 6.99
CA ILE A 10 3.65 -3.25 8.24
C ILE A 10 2.39 -2.42 8.42
N THR A 11 1.26 -3.09 8.55
CA THR A 11 -0.03 -2.47 8.81
C THR A 11 -0.45 -2.83 10.21
N LYS A 12 -0.74 -1.83 11.03
CA LYS A 12 -1.22 -2.04 12.40
C LYS A 12 -2.74 -2.07 12.39
N SER A 13 -3.30 -3.18 12.81
CA SER A 13 -4.75 -3.37 12.88
C SER A 13 -5.14 -3.81 14.28
N PRO A 14 -6.45 -3.80 14.62
CA PRO A 14 -6.91 -4.32 15.90
C PRO A 14 -6.56 -5.78 16.14
N MET A 15 -6.27 -6.51 15.08
CA MET A 15 -5.87 -7.91 15.14
C MET A 15 -4.36 -8.09 15.28
N GLY A 16 -3.60 -7.00 15.38
CA GLY A 16 -2.15 -7.03 15.48
C GLY A 16 -1.47 -6.49 14.25
N GLU A 17 -0.16 -6.62 14.20
CA GLU A 17 0.63 -6.17 13.06
C GLU A 17 0.59 -7.21 11.95
N GLN A 18 0.37 -6.74 10.73
CA GLN A 18 0.40 -7.60 9.55
C GLN A 18 1.52 -7.13 8.63
N LYS A 19 2.34 -8.08 8.20
CA LYS A 19 3.43 -7.81 7.28
C LYS A 19 2.99 -8.18 5.87
N SER A 20 3.36 -7.32 4.92
CA SER A 20 3.09 -7.57 3.51
C SER A 20 4.25 -7.07 2.66
N THR A 21 4.31 -7.54 1.43
CA THR A 21 5.30 -7.10 0.46
C THR A 21 4.59 -6.32 -0.63
N LEU A 22 4.98 -5.07 -0.79
CA LEU A 22 4.41 -4.17 -1.78
C LEU A 22 5.42 -3.99 -2.91
N THR A 23 5.02 -4.33 -4.13
CA THR A 23 5.83 -4.10 -5.32
C THR A 23 5.21 -2.95 -6.09
N ILE A 24 6.01 -1.94 -6.40
CA ILE A 24 5.57 -0.73 -7.10
C ILE A 24 6.30 -0.59 -8.42
N THR A 25 5.57 -0.31 -9.48
CA THR A 25 6.11 0.05 -10.78
C THR A 25 5.57 1.42 -11.15
N ALA A 26 6.42 2.43 -11.10
CA ALA A 26 6.04 3.80 -11.40
C ALA A 26 6.04 4.05 -12.90
N ASP A 27 5.09 4.86 -13.36
CA ASP A 27 4.96 5.26 -14.76
C ASP A 27 4.47 6.72 -14.78
N GLY A 28 5.42 7.66 -14.82
CA GLY A 28 5.09 9.08 -14.74
C GLY A 28 4.49 9.44 -13.39
N ASP A 29 3.30 10.02 -13.41
CA ASP A 29 2.59 10.41 -12.19
C ASP A 29 1.66 9.32 -11.66
N SER A 30 1.73 8.13 -12.22
CA SER A 30 0.92 7.01 -11.80
C SER A 30 1.82 5.82 -11.47
N PHE A 31 1.25 4.83 -10.82
CA PHE A 31 1.95 3.58 -10.56
C PHE A 31 0.97 2.42 -10.47
N THR A 32 1.49 1.24 -10.71
CA THR A 32 0.79 -0.01 -10.51
C THR A 32 1.62 -0.89 -9.58
N GLY A 33 1.03 -1.96 -9.12
CA GLY A 33 1.77 -2.89 -8.28
C GLY A 33 0.89 -3.95 -7.68
N THR A 34 1.49 -4.70 -6.76
CA THR A 34 0.79 -5.74 -6.01
C THR A 34 1.19 -5.66 -4.56
N ASN A 35 0.26 -6.03 -3.70
CA ASN A 35 0.51 -6.14 -2.26
C ASN A 35 0.26 -7.59 -1.87
N ALA A 36 1.34 -8.31 -1.54
CA ALA A 36 1.28 -9.72 -1.19
C ALA A 36 1.42 -9.88 0.32
N GLY A 37 0.46 -10.54 0.93
CA GLY A 37 0.46 -10.78 2.37
C GLY A 37 0.12 -12.23 2.70
N PRO A 38 -0.03 -12.55 3.98
CA PRO A 38 -0.32 -13.93 4.41
C PRO A 38 -1.65 -14.46 3.90
N MET A 39 -2.54 -13.59 3.48
CA MET A 39 -3.86 -13.97 2.96
C MET A 39 -3.93 -13.97 1.42
N GLY A 40 -2.79 -13.79 0.75
CA GLY A 40 -2.73 -13.74 -0.70
C GLY A 40 -2.24 -12.40 -1.21
N SER A 41 -2.40 -12.15 -2.50
CA SER A 41 -1.97 -10.91 -3.12
C SER A 41 -3.16 -10.11 -3.65
N VAL A 42 -3.00 -8.79 -3.64
CA VAL A 42 -4.02 -7.86 -4.12
C VAL A 42 -3.35 -6.91 -5.10
N ASP A 43 -4.00 -6.67 -6.22
CA ASP A 43 -3.50 -5.71 -7.20
C ASP A 43 -3.82 -4.29 -6.75
N ILE A 44 -2.84 -3.41 -6.93
CA ILE A 44 -3.02 -1.99 -6.70
C ILE A 44 -3.56 -1.36 -7.96
N SER A 45 -4.59 -0.55 -7.81
CA SER A 45 -5.18 0.20 -8.90
C SER A 45 -5.25 1.68 -8.56
N ASP A 46 -5.42 2.52 -9.59
CA ASP A 46 -5.56 3.97 -9.45
C ASP A 46 -4.43 4.60 -8.63
N GLY A 47 -3.22 4.06 -8.76
CA GLY A 47 -2.05 4.60 -8.10
C GLY A 47 -1.65 5.95 -8.68
N LYS A 48 -1.48 6.94 -7.82
CA LYS A 48 -1.09 8.29 -8.22
C LYS A 48 0.06 8.79 -7.37
N ILE A 49 0.93 9.55 -7.99
CA ILE A 49 2.08 10.16 -7.35
C ILE A 49 1.93 11.68 -7.41
N ASP A 50 1.93 12.32 -6.25
CA ASP A 50 1.87 13.77 -6.15
C ASP A 50 3.01 14.23 -5.23
N GLY A 51 4.13 14.60 -5.84
CA GLY A 51 5.34 14.91 -5.07
C GLY A 51 5.83 13.67 -4.32
N ASN A 52 5.79 13.74 -3.01
CA ASN A 52 6.17 12.63 -2.15
C ASN A 52 4.97 11.82 -1.64
N THR A 53 3.76 12.17 -2.08
CA THR A 53 2.54 11.53 -1.61
C THR A 53 2.06 10.51 -2.63
N LEU A 54 1.80 9.30 -2.15
CA LEU A 54 1.25 8.22 -2.95
C LEU A 54 -0.18 7.96 -2.51
N THR A 55 -1.06 7.76 -3.49
CA THR A 55 -2.43 7.33 -3.21
C THR A 55 -2.74 6.15 -4.14
N TRP A 56 -3.49 5.19 -3.62
CA TRP A 56 -3.85 4.01 -4.42
C TRP A 56 -5.10 3.37 -3.86
N MET A 57 -5.65 2.44 -4.66
CA MET A 57 -6.79 1.66 -4.25
C MET A 57 -6.47 0.17 -4.38
N MET A 58 -7.00 -0.62 -3.48
CA MET A 58 -6.89 -2.08 -3.50
C MET A 58 -8.28 -2.68 -3.38
N LYS A 59 -8.61 -3.58 -4.29
CA LYS A 59 -9.91 -4.27 -4.27
C LYS A 59 -9.71 -5.68 -3.75
N LEU A 60 -10.28 -5.94 -2.59
CA LEU A 60 -10.29 -7.29 -2.02
C LEU A 60 -11.53 -8.01 -2.48
N THR A 61 -11.37 -9.31 -2.80
CA THR A 61 -12.50 -10.14 -3.22
C THR A 61 -12.88 -11.15 -2.14
N ALA A 62 -11.96 -11.46 -1.23
CA ALA A 62 -12.19 -12.43 -0.16
C ALA A 62 -11.52 -11.94 1.12
N PRO A 63 -12.06 -12.24 2.29
CA PRO A 63 -13.30 -12.99 2.55
C PRO A 63 -14.57 -12.24 2.17
N MET A 64 -14.49 -10.89 2.04
CA MET A 64 -15.60 -10.07 1.59
C MET A 64 -15.11 -9.08 0.54
N PRO A 65 -15.95 -8.77 -0.48
CA PRO A 65 -15.60 -7.71 -1.42
C PRO A 65 -15.44 -6.38 -0.68
N MET A 66 -14.29 -5.72 -0.88
CA MET A 66 -13.98 -4.51 -0.14
C MET A 66 -12.96 -3.69 -0.94
N THR A 67 -13.10 -2.38 -0.92
CA THR A 67 -12.12 -1.48 -1.50
C THR A 67 -11.38 -0.78 -0.39
N LEU A 68 -10.05 -0.88 -0.42
CA LEU A 68 -9.18 -0.17 0.50
C LEU A 68 -8.56 1.01 -0.22
N GLU A 69 -8.46 2.14 0.46
CA GLU A 69 -7.77 3.31 -0.04
C GLU A 69 -6.50 3.52 0.76
N GLY A 70 -5.37 3.58 0.06
CA GLY A 70 -4.09 3.82 0.70
C GLY A 70 -3.59 5.22 0.41
N LYS A 71 -2.91 5.82 1.39
CA LYS A 71 -2.24 7.10 1.24
C LYS A 71 -0.97 7.06 2.07
N ALA A 72 0.15 7.42 1.46
CA ALA A 72 1.43 7.39 2.14
C ALA A 72 2.31 8.54 1.67
N THR A 73 3.23 8.95 2.53
CA THR A 73 4.26 9.94 2.19
C THR A 73 5.60 9.22 2.19
N VAL A 74 6.32 9.35 1.09
CA VAL A 74 7.63 8.73 0.92
C VAL A 74 8.73 9.63 1.48
N ASP A 75 9.65 9.04 2.22
CA ASP A 75 10.80 9.73 2.76
C ASP A 75 12.03 8.81 2.57
N GLY A 76 12.79 9.07 1.51
CA GLY A 76 13.94 8.24 1.17
C GLY A 76 13.52 6.82 0.78
N ASP A 77 13.99 5.85 1.55
CA ASP A 77 13.71 4.43 1.32
C ASP A 77 12.50 3.92 2.11
N SER A 78 11.78 4.81 2.76
CA SER A 78 10.64 4.42 3.58
C SER A 78 9.42 5.26 3.25
N PHE A 79 8.26 4.77 3.67
CA PHE A 79 7.04 5.56 3.62
C PHE A 79 6.21 5.32 4.85
N ALA A 80 5.38 6.28 5.17
CA ALA A 80 4.43 6.18 6.26
C ALA A 80 3.10 6.76 5.81
N GLY A 81 2.03 6.10 6.17
CA GLY A 81 0.71 6.54 5.77
C GLY A 81 -0.37 5.74 6.46
N GLU A 82 -1.49 5.62 5.79
CA GLU A 82 -2.65 4.95 6.33
C GLU A 82 -3.45 4.28 5.24
N VAL A 83 -4.21 3.27 5.63
CA VAL A 83 -5.13 2.55 4.76
C VAL A 83 -6.52 2.72 5.33
N LYS A 84 -7.43 3.23 4.49
CA LYS A 84 -8.84 3.34 4.83
C LYS A 84 -9.56 2.06 4.42
N ALA A 85 -10.18 1.42 5.39
CA ALA A 85 -10.88 0.16 5.19
C ALA A 85 -12.40 0.32 5.31
N GLY A 86 -12.96 1.42 4.80
CA GLY A 86 -14.39 1.68 4.82
C GLY A 86 -14.96 1.69 6.24
N PRO A 87 -15.98 0.87 6.52
CA PRO A 87 -16.61 0.86 7.85
C PRO A 87 -15.70 0.32 8.95
N PHE A 88 -14.57 -0.30 8.61
CA PHE A 88 -13.63 -0.83 9.61
C PHE A 88 -12.65 0.22 10.12
N GLY A 89 -12.66 1.41 9.55
CA GLY A 89 -11.82 2.51 10.00
C GLY A 89 -10.54 2.67 9.20
N THR A 90 -9.58 3.36 9.80
CA THR A 90 -8.31 3.69 9.17
C THR A 90 -7.18 3.09 10.00
N PHE A 91 -6.23 2.43 9.32
CA PHE A 91 -5.11 1.75 9.98
C PHE A 91 -3.79 2.36 9.53
N PRO A 92 -2.85 2.62 10.44
CA PRO A 92 -1.53 3.11 10.06
C PRO A 92 -0.75 2.02 9.32
N MET A 93 0.02 2.46 8.32
CA MET A 93 0.83 1.58 7.50
C MET A 93 2.20 2.23 7.29
N THR A 94 3.24 1.45 7.44
CA THR A 94 4.60 1.88 7.15
C THR A 94 5.25 0.89 6.19
N GLY A 95 6.23 1.36 5.44
CA GLY A 95 6.95 0.52 4.51
C GLY A 95 8.40 0.92 4.39
N LYS A 96 9.24 -0.04 4.06
CA LYS A 96 10.66 0.17 3.86
C LYS A 96 11.10 -0.54 2.58
N LYS A 97 11.82 0.18 1.73
CA LYS A 97 12.31 -0.38 0.47
C LYS A 97 13.39 -1.40 0.73
N VAL A 98 13.23 -2.58 0.16
CA VAL A 98 14.16 -3.70 0.33
C VAL A 98 14.70 -4.25 -1.00
N GLY A 99 14.21 -3.73 -2.10
CA GLY A 99 14.68 -4.22 -3.40
C GLY A 99 14.42 -3.31 -4.56
#